data_6f4f0d586d650ea4fe6081f5eecd71ba
#
_entry.id   6f4f0d586d650ea4fe6081f5eecd71ba
#
_cell.length_a   1.000
_cell.length_b   1.000
_cell.length_c   1.000
_cell.angle_alpha   90.00
_cell.angle_beta   90.00
_cell.angle_gamma   90.00
#
_symmetry.space_group_name_H-M   'P 1'
#
loop_
_entity.id
_entity.type
_entity.pdbx_description
1 polymer ?
#
loop_
_entity_poly.entity_id
_entity_poly.type
_entity_poly.pdbx_seq_one_letter_code
_entity_poly.pdbx_strand_id
1 'polypeptide(L)'
;STIYQYNIKQNISTVYRESEAKFDRESFVLKQDFYPSKDGTMIPIFITHKKGLKMDGKRPTLLYAYGGFNISIKPHFSKSNSILYENDGVYAIANLRGGSEYGQDWHEAGMLHNKQNVFDDFIAAAEYLERSGITTPNYLAIRGGSNGGLLIGAVLNQRPDICKVAFPEVGVMDMLRYEKFTIGHAWAVEYGSVAKKEHFKNLVGYSPLHTIKTGTNYPSVLVYTA
;
A
#
# COMPACT_ATOMS: atom_id res chain seq x y z
N SER A 1 -13.95 15.35 -7.42
CA SER A 1 -14.86 14.43 -8.16
C SER A 1 -16.07 15.22 -8.60
N THR A 2 -16.59 14.93 -9.79
CA THR A 2 -17.84 15.49 -10.32
C THR A 2 -18.97 14.52 -9.97
N ILE A 3 -20.07 15.04 -9.44
CA ILE A 3 -21.29 14.28 -9.17
C ILE A 3 -22.28 14.59 -10.30
N TYR A 4 -22.83 13.56 -10.90
CA TYR A 4 -23.81 13.67 -11.96
C TYR A 4 -25.19 13.29 -11.44
N GLN A 5 -26.22 14.00 -11.91
CA GLN A 5 -27.62 13.64 -11.75
C GLN A 5 -28.15 13.09 -13.09
N TYR A 6 -28.71 11.89 -13.04
CA TYR A 6 -29.28 11.26 -14.20
C TYR A 6 -30.81 11.28 -14.12
N ASN A 7 -31.45 11.87 -15.13
CA ASN A 7 -32.91 11.88 -15.27
C ASN A 7 -33.35 10.69 -16.15
N ILE A 8 -33.91 9.67 -15.50
CA ILE A 8 -34.33 8.43 -16.19
C ILE A 8 -35.38 8.68 -17.25
N LYS A 9 -36.36 9.60 -16.99
CA LYS A 9 -37.46 9.87 -17.94
C LYS A 9 -37.00 10.59 -19.21
N GLN A 10 -36.03 11.46 -19.08
CA GLN A 10 -35.49 12.27 -20.17
C GLN A 10 -34.23 11.67 -20.79
N ASN A 11 -33.65 10.63 -20.16
CA ASN A 11 -32.39 10.01 -20.56
C ASN A 11 -31.22 11.03 -20.65
N ILE A 12 -31.18 11.96 -19.69
CA ILE A 12 -30.18 13.05 -19.66
C ILE A 12 -29.37 12.98 -18.37
N SER A 13 -28.06 13.11 -18.52
CA SER A 13 -27.13 13.28 -17.41
C SER A 13 -26.68 14.74 -17.36
N THR A 14 -26.78 15.36 -16.18
CA THR A 14 -26.32 16.72 -15.93
C THR A 14 -25.33 16.72 -14.76
N VAL A 15 -24.42 17.69 -14.77
CA VAL A 15 -23.53 17.89 -13.60
C VAL A 15 -24.39 18.43 -12.46
N TYR A 16 -24.42 17.69 -11.34
CA TYR A 16 -25.11 18.10 -10.12
C TYR A 16 -24.18 18.94 -9.22
N ARG A 17 -22.93 18.51 -9.10
CA ARG A 17 -21.93 19.19 -8.27
C ARG A 17 -20.52 18.90 -8.77
N GLU A 18 -19.72 19.93 -8.86
CA GLU A 18 -18.28 19.83 -9.09
C GLU A 18 -17.49 20.14 -7.82
N SER A 19 -16.27 19.60 -7.75
CA SER A 19 -15.34 19.94 -6.69
C SER A 19 -14.84 21.37 -6.87
N GLU A 20 -14.96 22.20 -5.85
CA GLU A 20 -14.41 23.56 -5.81
C GLU A 20 -12.88 23.59 -5.58
N ALA A 21 -12.25 22.41 -5.50
CA ALA A 21 -10.80 22.33 -5.33
C ALA A 21 -10.10 22.96 -6.55
N LYS A 22 -9.34 24.01 -6.31
CA LYS A 22 -8.44 24.64 -7.27
C LYS A 22 -7.25 23.70 -7.53
N PHE A 23 -7.49 22.66 -8.29
CA PHE A 23 -6.51 21.64 -8.64
C PHE A 23 -6.51 21.48 -10.17
N ASP A 24 -5.43 21.93 -10.77
CA ASP A 24 -5.25 21.75 -12.22
C ASP A 24 -4.85 20.30 -12.53
N ARG A 25 -5.82 19.51 -12.96
CA ARG A 25 -5.61 18.10 -13.32
C ARG A 25 -4.65 17.92 -14.48
N GLU A 26 -4.63 18.88 -15.40
CA GLU A 26 -3.78 18.84 -16.59
C GLU A 26 -2.29 18.98 -16.27
N SER A 27 -1.95 19.46 -15.08
CA SER A 27 -0.58 19.57 -14.60
C SER A 27 0.03 18.27 -14.13
N PHE A 28 -0.74 17.17 -14.10
CA PHE A 28 -0.30 15.88 -13.56
C PHE A 28 -0.29 14.77 -14.59
N VAL A 29 0.58 13.80 -14.34
CA VAL A 29 0.60 12.50 -15.02
C VAL A 29 0.14 11.46 -14.02
N LEU A 30 -0.77 10.58 -14.45
CA LEU A 30 -1.07 9.31 -13.80
C LEU A 30 -0.68 8.21 -14.80
N LYS A 31 0.33 7.43 -14.46
CA LYS A 31 0.80 6.29 -15.27
C LYS A 31 0.52 4.99 -14.52
N GLN A 32 -0.01 4.00 -15.20
CA GLN A 32 0.03 2.61 -14.74
C GLN A 32 1.26 1.94 -15.35
N ASP A 33 1.97 1.19 -14.53
CA ASP A 33 3.12 0.38 -14.92
C ASP A 33 3.04 -0.99 -14.26
N PHE A 34 3.98 -1.89 -14.59
CA PHE A 34 4.06 -3.22 -14.03
C PHE A 34 5.51 -3.54 -13.66
N TYR A 35 5.70 -4.23 -12.55
CA TYR A 35 7.00 -4.71 -12.11
C TYR A 35 6.93 -6.18 -11.68
N PRO A 36 7.99 -6.96 -11.86
CA PRO A 36 8.03 -8.33 -11.40
C PRO A 36 8.21 -8.38 -9.88
N SER A 37 7.40 -9.17 -9.20
CA SER A 37 7.63 -9.60 -7.82
C SER A 37 8.76 -10.63 -7.77
N LYS A 38 9.13 -11.05 -6.55
CA LYS A 38 10.20 -12.02 -6.30
C LYS A 38 10.01 -13.36 -7.03
N ASP A 39 8.78 -13.78 -7.21
CA ASP A 39 8.40 -15.01 -7.93
C ASP A 39 8.13 -14.81 -9.42
N GLY A 40 8.36 -13.59 -9.94
CA GLY A 40 8.13 -13.23 -11.33
C GLY A 40 6.70 -12.78 -11.64
N THR A 41 5.77 -12.81 -10.69
CA THR A 41 4.41 -12.30 -10.88
C THR A 41 4.45 -10.81 -11.18
N MET A 42 3.77 -10.38 -12.26
CA MET A 42 3.73 -8.97 -12.66
C MET A 42 2.70 -8.21 -11.82
N ILE A 43 3.17 -7.25 -11.03
CA ILE A 43 2.37 -6.47 -10.09
C ILE A 43 2.12 -5.07 -10.67
N PRO A 44 0.85 -4.60 -10.74
CA PRO A 44 0.54 -3.25 -11.22
C PRO A 44 0.92 -2.20 -10.17
N ILE A 45 1.37 -1.06 -10.66
CA ILE A 45 1.64 0.13 -9.86
C ILE A 45 1.12 1.37 -10.59
N PHE A 46 0.43 2.25 -9.87
CA PHE A 46 0.05 3.56 -10.35
C PHE A 46 1.02 4.60 -9.80
N ILE A 47 1.55 5.45 -10.67
CA ILE A 47 2.51 6.49 -10.33
C ILE A 47 1.95 7.84 -10.76
N THR A 48 1.84 8.76 -9.80
CA THR A 48 1.30 10.11 -10.02
C THR A 48 2.36 11.16 -9.65
N HIS A 49 2.59 12.11 -10.56
CA HIS A 49 3.52 13.22 -10.36
C HIS A 49 3.19 14.40 -11.28
N LYS A 50 3.80 15.57 -11.05
CA LYS A 50 3.69 16.72 -11.97
C LYS A 50 4.28 16.39 -13.35
N LYS A 51 3.68 16.95 -14.41
CA LYS A 51 4.24 16.90 -15.77
C LYS A 51 5.61 17.58 -15.80
N GLY A 52 6.54 17.03 -16.59
CA GLY A 52 7.89 17.60 -16.74
C GLY A 52 8.82 17.38 -15.55
N LEU A 53 8.37 16.66 -14.52
CA LEU A 53 9.24 16.34 -13.38
C LEU A 53 10.41 15.46 -13.83
N LYS A 54 11.64 15.91 -13.55
CA LYS A 54 12.85 15.11 -13.86
C LYS A 54 13.01 13.99 -12.85
N MET A 55 13.08 12.76 -13.30
CA MET A 55 13.40 11.60 -12.49
C MET A 55 14.91 11.46 -12.37
N ASP A 56 15.46 11.84 -11.22
CA ASP A 56 16.90 11.88 -10.92
C ASP A 56 17.28 11.09 -9.67
N GLY A 57 16.38 10.22 -9.20
CA GLY A 57 16.55 9.41 -7.99
C GLY A 57 16.36 10.18 -6.69
N LYS A 58 15.99 11.46 -6.74
CA LYS A 58 15.88 12.35 -5.55
C LYS A 58 14.46 12.86 -5.32
N ARG A 59 13.46 12.25 -5.95
CA ARG A 59 12.07 12.68 -5.76
C ARG A 59 11.53 12.15 -4.45
N PRO A 60 11.05 13.03 -3.54
CA PRO A 60 10.29 12.58 -2.37
C PRO A 60 9.15 11.69 -2.85
N THR A 61 9.15 10.44 -2.46
CA THR A 61 8.17 9.47 -2.95
C THR A 61 7.43 8.84 -1.79
N LEU A 62 6.10 8.80 -1.89
CA LEU A 62 5.24 8.07 -0.96
C LEU A 62 4.68 6.84 -1.68
N LEU A 63 5.10 5.66 -1.24
CA LEU A 63 4.58 4.38 -1.70
C LEU A 63 3.50 3.89 -0.73
N TYR A 64 2.31 3.67 -1.25
CA TYR A 64 1.14 3.17 -0.52
C TYR A 64 0.69 1.81 -1.06
N ALA A 65 0.26 0.93 -0.17
CA ALA A 65 -0.47 -0.29 -0.53
C ALA A 65 -1.35 -0.78 0.63
N TYR A 66 -2.18 -1.78 0.32
CA TYR A 66 -3.05 -2.45 1.30
C TYR A 66 -2.84 -3.98 1.31
N GLY A 67 -3.06 -4.67 0.19
CA GLY A 67 -2.73 -6.08 -0.04
C GLY A 67 -3.46 -7.07 0.87
N GLY A 68 -4.80 -7.07 0.87
CA GLY A 68 -5.57 -8.06 1.63
C GLY A 68 -7.08 -7.86 1.55
N PHE A 69 -7.81 -8.79 2.16
CA PHE A 69 -9.26 -8.73 2.34
C PHE A 69 -10.06 -8.58 1.05
N ASN A 70 -9.52 -9.00 -0.08
CA ASN A 70 -10.18 -8.86 -1.37
C ASN A 70 -10.57 -7.40 -1.71
N ILE A 71 -9.75 -6.42 -1.26
CA ILE A 71 -10.01 -5.00 -1.47
C ILE A 71 -9.13 -4.47 -2.59
N SER A 72 -9.75 -4.02 -3.70
CA SER A 72 -9.04 -3.30 -4.77
C SER A 72 -8.70 -1.88 -4.34
N ILE A 73 -7.46 -1.48 -4.54
CA ILE A 73 -7.00 -0.12 -4.36
C ILE A 73 -6.95 0.58 -5.70
N LYS A 74 -7.72 1.67 -5.84
CA LYS A 74 -7.76 2.48 -7.06
C LYS A 74 -7.18 3.86 -6.82
N PRO A 75 -6.49 4.45 -7.80
CA PRO A 75 -6.08 5.84 -7.71
C PRO A 75 -7.28 6.74 -7.44
N HIS A 76 -7.14 7.61 -6.46
CA HIS A 76 -8.15 8.59 -6.11
C HIS A 76 -7.50 9.93 -5.77
N PHE A 77 -8.24 11.01 -5.96
CA PHE A 77 -7.78 12.33 -5.58
C PHE A 77 -7.84 12.48 -4.05
N SER A 78 -6.73 12.88 -3.45
CA SER A 78 -6.65 13.28 -2.04
C SER A 78 -6.00 14.65 -1.91
N LYS A 79 -6.65 15.56 -1.18
CA LYS A 79 -6.10 16.90 -0.90
C LYS A 79 -4.78 16.84 -0.12
N SER A 80 -4.60 15.85 0.73
CA SER A 80 -3.35 15.68 1.49
C SER A 80 -2.14 15.41 0.60
N ASN A 81 -2.35 14.79 -0.56
CA ASN A 81 -1.27 14.51 -1.51
C ASN A 81 -0.79 15.78 -2.24
N SER A 82 -1.54 16.90 -2.17
CA SER A 82 -1.10 18.17 -2.78
C SER A 82 0.22 18.66 -2.20
N ILE A 83 0.43 18.52 -0.89
CA ILE A 83 1.68 18.89 -0.22
C ILE A 83 2.87 18.13 -0.81
N LEU A 84 2.71 16.82 -1.08
CA LEU A 84 3.74 16.01 -1.72
C LEU A 84 4.05 16.53 -3.13
N TYR A 85 3.02 16.81 -3.92
CA TYR A 85 3.18 17.30 -5.29
C TYR A 85 3.75 18.72 -5.35
N GLU A 86 3.41 19.62 -4.41
CA GLU A 86 3.97 20.95 -4.32
C GLU A 86 5.49 20.92 -4.07
N ASN A 87 5.99 19.88 -3.42
CA ASN A 87 7.40 19.61 -3.19
C ASN A 87 8.03 18.68 -4.24
N ASP A 88 7.49 18.67 -5.45
CA ASP A 88 7.97 17.84 -6.57
C ASP A 88 8.07 16.35 -6.23
N GLY A 89 7.14 15.91 -5.39
CA GLY A 89 7.07 14.51 -4.97
C GLY A 89 6.26 13.62 -5.91
N VAL A 90 6.42 12.33 -5.70
CA VAL A 90 5.76 11.26 -6.44
C VAL A 90 4.88 10.45 -5.48
N TYR A 91 3.64 10.17 -5.88
CA TYR A 91 2.77 9.25 -5.17
C TYR A 91 2.62 7.95 -5.96
N ALA A 92 2.93 6.84 -5.34
CA ALA A 92 2.84 5.52 -5.93
C ALA A 92 1.88 4.63 -5.16
N ILE A 93 1.03 3.89 -5.87
CA ILE A 93 0.09 2.91 -5.32
C ILE A 93 0.38 1.57 -5.95
N ALA A 94 0.81 0.59 -5.17
CA ALA A 94 1.02 -0.77 -5.62
C ALA A 94 -0.24 -1.64 -5.37
N ASN A 95 -0.69 -2.33 -6.40
CA ASN A 95 -1.86 -3.21 -6.37
C ASN A 95 -1.41 -4.65 -6.07
N LEU A 96 -1.12 -4.91 -4.79
CA LEU A 96 -0.52 -6.16 -4.34
C LEU A 96 -1.51 -7.32 -4.39
N ARG A 97 -0.99 -8.54 -4.49
CA ARG A 97 -1.78 -9.75 -4.22
C ARG A 97 -2.44 -9.66 -2.84
N GLY A 98 -3.55 -10.37 -2.65
CA GLY A 98 -4.42 -10.23 -1.48
C GLY A 98 -5.56 -9.22 -1.69
N GLY A 99 -5.42 -8.29 -2.64
CA GLY A 99 -6.51 -7.45 -3.15
C GLY A 99 -7.41 -8.19 -4.13
N SER A 100 -8.33 -7.48 -4.79
CA SER A 100 -9.26 -8.06 -5.78
C SER A 100 -9.06 -7.54 -7.21
N GLU A 101 -7.93 -6.92 -7.50
CA GLU A 101 -7.67 -6.27 -8.78
C GLU A 101 -7.80 -7.24 -9.96
N TYR A 102 -7.43 -8.50 -9.75
CA TYR A 102 -7.56 -9.59 -10.74
C TYR A 102 -8.46 -10.74 -10.25
N GLY A 103 -9.40 -10.44 -9.35
CA GLY A 103 -10.39 -11.41 -8.88
C GLY A 103 -9.90 -12.32 -7.75
N GLN A 104 -10.59 -13.47 -7.60
CA GLN A 104 -10.42 -14.35 -6.45
C GLN A 104 -9.00 -14.96 -6.36
N ASP A 105 -8.44 -15.40 -7.48
CA ASP A 105 -7.09 -15.97 -7.51
C ASP A 105 -6.01 -14.99 -7.03
N TRP A 106 -6.20 -13.69 -7.33
CA TRP A 106 -5.31 -12.63 -6.87
C TRP A 106 -5.39 -12.45 -5.36
N HIS A 107 -6.60 -12.53 -4.79
CA HIS A 107 -6.82 -12.50 -3.36
C HIS A 107 -6.18 -13.70 -2.66
N GLU A 108 -6.48 -14.91 -3.14
CA GLU A 108 -5.97 -16.16 -2.55
C GLU A 108 -4.45 -16.27 -2.61
N ALA A 109 -3.82 -15.67 -3.62
CA ALA A 109 -2.37 -15.58 -3.74
C ALA A 109 -1.71 -14.66 -2.69
N GLY A 110 -2.48 -13.93 -1.87
CA GLY A 110 -1.97 -13.04 -0.84
C GLY A 110 -2.57 -13.27 0.56
N MET A 111 -3.31 -14.37 0.79
CA MET A 111 -3.90 -14.68 2.10
C MET A 111 -3.30 -15.95 2.71
N LEU A 112 -3.56 -16.19 4.00
CA LEU A 112 -3.13 -17.38 4.75
C LEU A 112 -1.63 -17.65 4.55
N HIS A 113 -1.26 -18.86 4.08
CA HIS A 113 0.12 -19.26 3.85
C HIS A 113 0.82 -18.47 2.73
N ASN A 114 0.05 -17.81 1.87
CA ASN A 114 0.55 -16.99 0.77
C ASN A 114 0.81 -15.53 1.19
N LYS A 115 0.58 -15.17 2.47
CA LYS A 115 0.70 -13.77 2.94
C LYS A 115 2.08 -13.16 2.70
N GLN A 116 3.15 -13.94 2.67
CA GLN A 116 4.49 -13.46 2.36
C GLN A 116 4.57 -12.85 0.94
N ASN A 117 3.78 -13.34 -0.01
CA ASN A 117 3.75 -12.76 -1.36
C ASN A 117 3.38 -11.27 -1.35
N VAL A 118 2.50 -10.84 -0.43
CA VAL A 118 2.11 -9.43 -0.29
C VAL A 118 3.31 -8.57 0.13
N PHE A 119 4.13 -9.07 1.03
CA PHE A 119 5.33 -8.37 1.50
C PHE A 119 6.41 -8.35 0.42
N ASP A 120 6.61 -9.46 -0.28
CA ASP A 120 7.54 -9.55 -1.40
C ASP A 120 7.13 -8.63 -2.56
N ASP A 121 5.83 -8.55 -2.88
CA ASP A 121 5.28 -7.63 -3.88
C ASP A 121 5.58 -6.17 -3.53
N PHE A 122 5.41 -5.79 -2.26
CA PHE A 122 5.64 -4.42 -1.80
C PHE A 122 7.15 -4.05 -1.78
N ILE A 123 7.99 -4.97 -1.35
CA ILE A 123 9.45 -4.81 -1.40
C ILE A 123 9.88 -4.60 -2.85
N ALA A 124 9.38 -5.42 -3.77
CA ALA A 124 9.67 -5.30 -5.19
C ALA A 124 9.16 -3.97 -5.79
N ALA A 125 8.03 -3.41 -5.28
CA ALA A 125 7.55 -2.08 -5.67
C ALA A 125 8.56 -0.99 -5.32
N ALA A 126 9.09 -1.01 -4.10
CA ALA A 126 10.07 -0.02 -3.66
C ALA A 126 11.36 -0.13 -4.49
N GLU A 127 11.86 -1.35 -4.71
CA GLU A 127 13.02 -1.60 -5.56
C GLU A 127 12.79 -1.21 -7.03
N TYR A 128 11.55 -1.38 -7.53
CA TYR A 128 11.19 -0.92 -8.87
C TYR A 128 11.27 0.61 -8.98
N LEU A 129 10.74 1.35 -8.00
CA LEU A 129 10.79 2.82 -7.98
C LEU A 129 12.24 3.32 -7.93
N GLU A 130 13.13 2.63 -7.22
CA GLU A 130 14.56 2.92 -7.17
C GLU A 130 15.23 2.65 -8.54
N ARG A 131 15.07 1.45 -9.08
CA ARG A 131 15.65 1.07 -10.40
C ARG A 131 15.16 1.95 -11.54
N SER A 132 13.93 2.47 -11.44
CA SER A 132 13.35 3.39 -12.42
C SER A 132 13.90 4.82 -12.32
N GLY A 133 14.82 5.09 -11.37
CA GLY A 133 15.39 6.42 -11.17
C GLY A 133 14.42 7.45 -10.61
N ILE A 134 13.28 7.03 -10.06
CA ILE A 134 12.28 7.93 -9.48
C ILE A 134 12.75 8.41 -8.11
N THR A 135 13.21 7.49 -7.27
CA THR A 135 13.60 7.74 -5.89
C THR A 135 14.78 6.87 -5.47
N THR A 136 15.24 7.04 -4.25
CA THR A 136 16.15 6.12 -3.54
C THR A 136 15.62 5.90 -2.13
N PRO A 137 16.13 4.92 -1.36
CA PRO A 137 15.71 4.72 0.03
C PRO A 137 15.74 6.00 0.88
N ASN A 138 16.67 6.93 0.61
CA ASN A 138 16.76 8.20 1.33
C ASN A 138 15.62 9.18 1.04
N TYR A 139 14.89 8.99 -0.05
CA TYR A 139 13.76 9.83 -0.47
C TYR A 139 12.43 9.07 -0.51
N LEU A 140 12.44 7.80 -0.11
CA LEU A 140 11.25 6.96 -0.07
C LEU A 140 10.61 6.96 1.32
N ALA A 141 9.31 7.24 1.35
CA ALA A 141 8.43 6.98 2.47
C ALA A 141 7.45 5.86 2.11
N ILE A 142 7.16 4.97 3.05
CA ILE A 142 6.20 3.88 2.88
C ILE A 142 5.03 4.04 3.84
N ARG A 143 3.83 3.74 3.37
CA ARG A 143 2.59 3.95 4.12
C ARG A 143 1.59 2.83 3.88
N GLY A 144 0.88 2.42 4.93
CA GLY A 144 -0.25 1.49 4.85
C GLY A 144 -1.09 1.53 6.10
N GLY A 145 -2.41 1.39 5.95
CA GLY A 145 -3.36 1.41 7.06
C GLY A 145 -4.02 0.05 7.30
N SER A 146 -4.36 -0.26 8.57
CA SER A 146 -5.04 -1.51 8.96
C SER A 146 -4.23 -2.75 8.54
N ASN A 147 -4.75 -3.61 7.64
CA ASN A 147 -3.95 -4.66 7.01
C ASN A 147 -2.71 -4.11 6.28
N GLY A 148 -2.80 -2.91 5.67
CA GLY A 148 -1.64 -2.20 5.14
C GLY A 148 -0.65 -1.75 6.23
N GLY A 149 -1.10 -1.50 7.44
CA GLY A 149 -0.23 -1.23 8.59
C GLY A 149 0.55 -2.47 9.02
N LEU A 150 -0.07 -3.65 9.03
CA LEU A 150 0.62 -4.94 9.16
C LEU A 150 1.68 -5.10 8.06
N LEU A 151 1.33 -4.84 6.80
CA LEU A 151 2.24 -4.86 5.66
C LEU A 151 3.50 -4.02 5.95
N ILE A 152 3.32 -2.76 6.35
CA ILE A 152 4.45 -1.86 6.65
C ILE A 152 5.30 -2.39 7.81
N GLY A 153 4.68 -2.86 8.90
CA GLY A 153 5.40 -3.44 10.03
C GLY A 153 6.22 -4.67 9.68
N ALA A 154 5.65 -5.58 8.88
CA ALA A 154 6.35 -6.78 8.42
C ALA A 154 7.51 -6.44 7.47
N VAL A 155 7.29 -5.53 6.52
CA VAL A 155 8.33 -5.08 5.57
C VAL A 155 9.48 -4.39 6.29
N LEU A 156 9.22 -3.54 7.28
CA LEU A 156 10.27 -2.89 8.07
C LEU A 156 11.20 -3.90 8.76
N ASN A 157 10.64 -4.99 9.29
CA ASN A 157 11.45 -6.02 9.94
C ASN A 157 12.22 -6.89 8.96
N GLN A 158 11.72 -7.07 7.74
CA GLN A 158 12.38 -7.84 6.69
C GLN A 158 13.40 -7.02 5.91
N ARG A 159 13.12 -5.75 5.65
CA ARG A 159 13.94 -4.83 4.84
C ARG A 159 13.97 -3.42 5.46
N PRO A 160 14.66 -3.26 6.60
CA PRO A 160 14.78 -1.96 7.29
C PRO A 160 15.52 -0.90 6.49
N ASP A 161 16.26 -1.31 5.47
CA ASP A 161 17.03 -0.47 4.54
C ASP A 161 16.20 0.17 3.42
N ILE A 162 14.95 -0.27 3.23
CA ILE A 162 14.18 0.00 2.01
C ILE A 162 13.67 1.44 1.88
N CYS A 163 13.55 2.16 3.02
CA CYS A 163 12.98 3.51 3.04
C CYS A 163 13.62 4.39 4.11
N LYS A 164 13.39 5.70 4.02
CA LYS A 164 13.81 6.68 5.03
C LYS A 164 12.79 6.86 6.15
N VAL A 165 11.50 6.75 5.79
CA VAL A 165 10.37 6.99 6.70
C VAL A 165 9.29 5.94 6.48
N ALA A 166 8.63 5.52 7.56
CA ALA A 166 7.52 4.59 7.49
C ALA A 166 6.32 5.04 8.34
N PHE A 167 5.13 4.86 7.79
CA PHE A 167 3.84 5.19 8.40
C PHE A 167 2.97 3.93 8.51
N PRO A 168 3.19 3.07 9.52
CA PRO A 168 2.25 1.99 9.84
C PRO A 168 1.04 2.57 10.59
N GLU A 169 -0.10 2.69 9.90
CA GLU A 169 -1.31 3.29 10.45
C GLU A 169 -2.27 2.20 10.93
N VAL A 170 -2.74 2.29 12.17
CA VAL A 170 -3.72 1.38 12.81
C VAL A 170 -3.48 -0.10 12.50
N GLY A 171 -2.20 -0.51 12.48
CA GLY A 171 -1.77 -1.81 11.99
C GLY A 171 -2.01 -2.95 12.96
N VAL A 172 -2.25 -4.15 12.42
CA VAL A 172 -2.32 -5.39 13.20
C VAL A 172 -0.89 -5.88 13.47
N MET A 173 -0.28 -5.39 14.56
CA MET A 173 1.15 -5.62 14.84
C MET A 173 1.44 -6.91 15.59
N ASP A 174 0.45 -7.47 16.29
CA ASP A 174 0.57 -8.71 17.07
C ASP A 174 -0.29 -9.82 16.46
N MET A 175 0.30 -10.56 15.55
CA MET A 175 -0.40 -11.64 14.84
C MET A 175 -0.67 -12.88 15.69
N LEU A 176 -0.08 -12.96 16.89
CA LEU A 176 -0.33 -14.10 17.78
C LEU A 176 -1.51 -13.86 18.74
N ARG A 177 -1.94 -12.61 18.89
CA ARG A 177 -3.06 -12.25 19.78
C ARG A 177 -4.18 -11.49 19.09
N TYR A 178 -4.07 -11.19 17.79
CA TYR A 178 -5.04 -10.35 17.08
C TYR A 178 -6.48 -10.87 17.21
N GLU A 179 -6.70 -12.19 17.25
CA GLU A 179 -8.02 -12.81 17.42
C GLU A 179 -8.71 -12.44 18.74
N LYS A 180 -7.93 -11.95 19.75
CA LYS A 180 -8.44 -11.59 21.08
C LYS A 180 -8.91 -10.14 21.20
N PHE A 181 -8.68 -9.33 20.16
CA PHE A 181 -9.02 -7.91 20.18
C PHE A 181 -10.18 -7.61 19.24
N THR A 182 -11.17 -6.89 19.75
CA THR A 182 -12.33 -6.39 18.98
C THR A 182 -12.95 -7.46 18.06
N ILE A 183 -12.96 -7.23 16.75
CA ILE A 183 -13.46 -8.13 15.71
C ILE A 183 -12.35 -9.04 15.13
N GLY A 184 -11.16 -9.06 15.71
CA GLY A 184 -10.00 -9.78 15.16
C GLY A 184 -10.26 -11.26 14.85
N HIS A 185 -11.10 -11.94 15.63
CA HIS A 185 -11.50 -13.34 15.38
C HIS A 185 -12.10 -13.55 13.99
N ALA A 186 -12.78 -12.55 13.41
CA ALA A 186 -13.37 -12.65 12.09
C ALA A 186 -12.29 -12.58 10.97
N TRP A 187 -11.08 -12.13 11.26
CA TRP A 187 -9.97 -12.02 10.30
C TRP A 187 -9.19 -13.34 10.14
N ALA A 188 -9.57 -14.39 10.89
CA ALA A 188 -8.94 -15.70 10.77
C ALA A 188 -9.10 -16.34 9.38
N VAL A 189 -10.09 -15.91 8.60
CA VAL A 189 -10.27 -16.33 7.21
C VAL A 189 -9.16 -15.77 6.30
N GLU A 190 -8.62 -14.61 6.63
CA GLU A 190 -7.54 -13.94 5.89
C GLU A 190 -6.16 -14.33 6.39
N TYR A 191 -5.96 -14.35 7.72
CA TYR A 191 -4.64 -14.54 8.31
C TYR A 191 -4.37 -15.97 8.79
N GLY A 192 -5.41 -16.73 9.12
CA GLY A 192 -5.32 -18.01 9.83
C GLY A 192 -5.38 -17.85 11.34
N SER A 193 -5.66 -18.92 12.08
CA SER A 193 -5.80 -18.92 13.54
C SER A 193 -4.59 -19.53 14.22
N VAL A 194 -4.14 -18.94 15.33
CA VAL A 194 -3.05 -19.47 16.19
C VAL A 194 -3.41 -20.82 16.83
N ALA A 195 -4.69 -21.21 16.86
CA ALA A 195 -5.13 -22.52 17.32
C ALA A 195 -4.69 -23.67 16.39
N LYS A 196 -4.33 -23.36 15.13
CA LYS A 196 -3.82 -24.32 14.17
C LYS A 196 -2.30 -24.18 14.05
N LYS A 197 -1.57 -25.26 14.26
CA LYS A 197 -0.10 -25.30 14.32
C LYS A 197 0.56 -24.73 13.05
N GLU A 198 0.04 -25.07 11.88
CA GLU A 198 0.54 -24.58 10.58
C GLU A 198 0.31 -23.08 10.41
N HIS A 199 -0.85 -22.55 10.82
CA HIS A 199 -1.12 -21.12 10.80
C HIS A 199 -0.27 -20.36 11.81
N PHE A 200 -0.09 -20.92 13.03
CA PHE A 200 0.79 -20.32 14.04
C PHE A 200 2.21 -20.13 13.51
N LYS A 201 2.79 -21.15 12.86
CA LYS A 201 4.12 -21.06 12.26
C LYS A 201 4.21 -19.96 11.20
N ASN A 202 3.17 -19.82 10.39
CA ASN A 202 3.10 -18.77 9.39
C ASN A 202 2.99 -17.38 10.03
N LEU A 203 2.07 -17.21 10.99
CA LEU A 203 1.81 -15.96 11.68
C LEU A 203 3.03 -15.42 12.43
N VAL A 204 3.75 -16.27 13.17
CA VAL A 204 4.94 -15.86 13.90
C VAL A 204 6.06 -15.41 12.96
N GLY A 205 6.12 -15.97 11.76
CA GLY A 205 7.15 -15.67 10.76
C GLY A 205 7.13 -14.22 10.25
N TYR A 206 5.96 -13.57 10.29
CA TYR A 206 5.82 -12.18 9.84
C TYR A 206 5.19 -11.23 10.87
N SER A 207 4.85 -11.70 12.06
CA SER A 207 4.26 -10.86 13.11
C SER A 207 5.20 -9.71 13.49
N PRO A 208 4.84 -8.43 13.22
CA PRO A 208 5.76 -7.31 13.42
C PRO A 208 6.32 -7.25 14.84
N LEU A 209 5.48 -7.43 15.85
CA LEU A 209 5.90 -7.40 17.26
C LEU A 209 6.95 -8.49 17.60
N HIS A 210 6.87 -9.67 16.95
CA HIS A 210 7.69 -10.82 17.28
C HIS A 210 8.93 -10.97 16.38
N THR A 211 9.01 -10.20 15.30
CA THR A 211 10.11 -10.26 14.32
C THR A 211 11.07 -9.06 14.41
N ILE A 212 10.85 -8.12 15.35
CA ILE A 212 11.78 -7.02 15.65
C ILE A 212 13.13 -7.59 16.09
N LYS A 213 14.20 -7.04 15.54
CA LYS A 213 15.58 -7.46 15.87
C LYS A 213 16.32 -6.34 16.61
N THR A 214 16.83 -6.67 17.80
CA THR A 214 17.69 -5.76 18.57
C THR A 214 18.95 -5.43 17.77
N GLY A 215 19.40 -4.17 17.83
CA GLY A 215 20.61 -3.71 17.13
C GLY A 215 20.43 -3.43 15.64
N THR A 216 19.23 -3.63 15.08
CA THR A 216 18.92 -3.25 13.69
C THR A 216 18.70 -1.74 13.59
N ASN A 217 19.28 -1.11 12.58
CA ASN A 217 19.05 0.29 12.29
C ASN A 217 17.76 0.43 11.44
N TYR A 218 16.65 0.71 12.13
CA TYR A 218 15.37 0.96 11.48
C TYR A 218 15.26 2.41 10.97
N PRO A 219 14.46 2.67 9.92
CA PRO A 219 14.17 4.04 9.47
C PRO A 219 13.35 4.81 10.52
N SER A 220 13.12 6.10 10.29
CA SER A 220 12.20 6.87 11.12
C SER A 220 10.78 6.33 10.97
N VAL A 221 10.10 6.05 12.09
CA VAL A 221 8.76 5.46 12.08
C VAL A 221 7.79 6.36 12.86
N LEU A 222 6.67 6.71 12.22
CA LEU A 222 5.54 7.33 12.90
C LEU A 222 4.38 6.33 12.92
N VAL A 223 4.16 5.74 14.10
CA VAL A 223 3.03 4.85 14.33
C VAL A 223 1.79 5.69 14.60
N TYR A 224 0.77 5.49 13.80
CA TYR A 224 -0.53 6.11 13.98
C TYR A 224 -1.52 5.06 14.51
N THR A 225 -2.19 5.36 15.63
CA THR A 225 -3.19 4.48 16.27
C THR A 225 -4.51 5.19 16.44
N ALA A 226 -5.58 4.43 16.56
CA ALA A 226 -6.92 4.94 16.90
C ALA A 226 -7.10 4.93 18.41
#